data_a335ddedd93a83043277df5c1e3bddf9
#
_entry.id   a335ddedd93a83043277df5c1e3bddf9
#
_cell.length_a   1.000
_cell.length_b   1.000
_cell.length_c   1.000
_cell.angle_alpha   90.00
_cell.angle_beta   90.00
_cell.angle_gamma   90.00
#
_symmetry.space_group_name_H-M   'P 1'
#
loop_
_entity.id
_entity.type
_entity.pdbx_description
1 polymer ?
#
loop_
_entity_poly.entity_id
_entity_poly.type
_entity_poly.pdbx_seq_one_letter_code
_entity_poly.pdbx_strand_id
1 'polypeptide(L)'
;IGHTRWATHGKPNKINAHPQISYNRRFALVHNGVIENYLELKEKYLSNVNFVSSTDTEVIVNLLAKLAEENSLLQSLNKLNNLLKGSYALVIIDVLDKENLYFLKNQTPLVIGHNTNEMFIASDYLAFNKKIKKQIIIKDKQYGFINKNNINIYNKNGNKINYKEEKIIIENIKLSNNNYQYHMEKEIYDEPLLIDEIINHYYKNNKLNIKKRIINKINQADKIYIIACGSSYYSGNLGKYYFEHFKNKPVEVILASEALYDFPLVSKKPLFIFISQSGETLDVINVIKLCK
;
A
#
# COMPACT_ATOMS: atom_id res chain seq x y z
N ILE A 1 6.71 2.24 -18.03
CA ILE A 1 5.86 2.27 -16.84
C ILE A 1 4.45 1.86 -17.20
N GLY A 2 3.71 1.25 -16.27
CA GLY A 2 2.36 0.75 -16.48
C GLY A 2 1.57 0.76 -15.18
N HIS A 3 0.23 0.69 -15.31
CA HIS A 3 -0.68 0.71 -14.17
C HIS A 3 -1.98 -0.01 -14.53
N THR A 4 -2.45 -0.90 -13.68
CA THR A 4 -3.71 -1.65 -13.89
C THR A 4 -4.97 -0.84 -13.55
N ARG A 5 -4.80 0.24 -12.84
CA ARG A 5 -5.76 1.25 -12.37
C ARG A 5 -6.97 0.71 -11.60
N TRP A 6 -7.02 1.05 -10.33
CA TRP A 6 -8.26 1.07 -9.53
C TRP A 6 -8.78 2.51 -9.50
N ALA A 7 -9.92 2.78 -10.15
CA ALA A 7 -10.43 4.14 -10.33
C ALA A 7 -10.90 4.75 -9.01
N THR A 8 -10.13 5.68 -8.45
CA THR A 8 -10.49 6.49 -7.27
C THR A 8 -11.06 7.84 -7.68
N HIS A 9 -10.47 8.50 -8.68
CA HIS A 9 -10.91 9.78 -9.26
C HIS A 9 -11.17 9.65 -10.75
N GLY A 10 -12.33 10.14 -11.20
CA GLY A 10 -12.74 10.10 -12.60
C GLY A 10 -13.20 8.72 -13.07
N LYS A 11 -14.04 8.71 -14.12
CA LYS A 11 -14.59 7.48 -14.71
C LYS A 11 -13.49 6.58 -15.30
N PRO A 12 -13.64 5.24 -15.27
CA PRO A 12 -12.70 4.32 -15.91
C PRO A 12 -12.82 4.42 -17.45
N ASN A 13 -12.03 5.31 -18.04
CA ASN A 13 -11.94 5.53 -19.48
C ASN A 13 -10.47 5.73 -19.90
N LYS A 14 -10.20 5.77 -21.19
CA LYS A 14 -8.86 5.90 -21.76
C LYS A 14 -8.17 7.21 -21.36
N ILE A 15 -8.93 8.31 -21.22
CA ILE A 15 -8.38 9.64 -20.89
C ILE A 15 -7.86 9.67 -19.43
N ASN A 16 -8.59 9.01 -18.55
CA ASN A 16 -8.24 8.92 -17.14
C ASN A 16 -7.28 7.76 -16.81
N ALA A 17 -6.87 6.97 -17.83
CA ALA A 17 -5.92 5.88 -17.61
C ALA A 17 -4.50 6.43 -17.37
N HIS A 18 -3.69 5.65 -16.62
CA HIS A 18 -2.27 5.92 -16.46
C HIS A 18 -1.45 5.25 -17.56
N PRO A 19 -0.30 5.79 -17.92
CA PRO A 19 0.33 7.01 -17.36
C PRO A 19 -0.36 8.30 -17.80
N GLN A 20 -0.36 9.31 -16.91
CA GLN A 20 -0.71 10.68 -17.26
C GLN A 20 0.53 11.42 -17.75
N ILE A 21 0.33 12.32 -18.72
CA ILE A 21 1.43 13.05 -19.38
C ILE A 21 1.30 14.54 -19.06
N SER A 22 2.41 15.19 -18.74
CA SER A 22 2.42 16.63 -18.45
C SER A 22 2.05 17.47 -19.67
N TYR A 23 1.52 18.71 -19.44
CA TYR A 23 1.12 19.64 -20.50
C TYR A 23 2.24 19.94 -21.52
N ASN A 24 3.49 19.98 -21.05
CA ASN A 24 4.68 20.20 -21.89
C ASN A 24 5.26 18.90 -22.48
N ARG A 25 4.60 17.75 -22.26
CA ARG A 25 4.98 16.41 -22.71
C ARG A 25 6.35 15.92 -22.25
N ARG A 26 6.93 16.55 -21.24
CA ARG A 26 8.22 16.16 -20.68
C ARG A 26 8.12 14.92 -19.78
N PHE A 27 7.09 14.85 -18.96
CA PHE A 27 6.94 13.79 -17.96
C PHE A 27 5.78 12.83 -18.26
N ALA A 28 5.99 11.54 -18.04
CA ALA A 28 4.95 10.53 -17.95
C ALA A 28 4.96 9.93 -16.53
N LEU A 29 3.78 9.84 -15.89
CA LEU A 29 3.65 9.47 -14.48
C LEU A 29 2.55 8.44 -14.27
N VAL A 30 2.85 7.41 -13.45
CA VAL A 30 1.86 6.49 -12.90
C VAL A 30 1.75 6.72 -11.39
N HIS A 31 0.54 6.56 -10.83
CA HIS A 31 0.19 6.90 -9.47
C HIS A 31 -0.72 5.84 -8.85
N ASN A 32 -0.30 5.32 -7.71
CA ASN A 32 -1.15 4.60 -6.76
C ASN A 32 -1.42 5.50 -5.56
N GLY A 33 -2.68 5.65 -5.18
CA GLY A 33 -3.10 6.43 -4.02
C GLY A 33 -4.09 7.54 -4.36
N VAL A 34 -4.20 8.52 -3.48
CA VAL A 34 -5.12 9.66 -3.58
C VAL A 34 -4.45 10.92 -3.06
N ILE A 35 -4.51 12.01 -3.83
CA ILE A 35 -4.03 13.32 -3.41
C ILE A 35 -5.22 14.16 -2.93
N GLU A 36 -5.28 14.37 -1.63
CA GLU A 36 -6.39 15.05 -0.96
C GLU A 36 -6.50 16.54 -1.33
N ASN A 37 -5.36 17.20 -1.54
CA ASN A 37 -5.31 18.64 -1.83
C ASN A 37 -5.11 18.97 -3.32
N TYR A 38 -5.48 18.06 -4.24
CA TYR A 38 -5.23 18.27 -5.67
C TYR A 38 -5.96 19.50 -6.24
N LEU A 39 -7.17 19.83 -5.75
CA LEU A 39 -7.91 21.02 -6.17
C LEU A 39 -7.18 22.30 -5.76
N GLU A 40 -6.73 22.39 -4.50
CA GLU A 40 -5.93 23.52 -4.01
C GLU A 40 -4.66 23.74 -4.87
N LEU A 41 -3.96 22.64 -5.17
CA LEU A 41 -2.75 22.68 -5.97
C LEU A 41 -3.02 23.11 -7.42
N LYS A 42 -4.12 22.64 -8.00
CA LYS A 42 -4.59 23.01 -9.33
C LYS A 42 -4.86 24.51 -9.43
N GLU A 43 -5.62 25.05 -8.50
CA GLU A 43 -5.97 26.48 -8.48
C GLU A 43 -4.73 27.36 -8.27
N LYS A 44 -3.89 27.00 -7.31
CA LYS A 44 -2.75 27.83 -6.90
C LYS A 44 -1.60 27.85 -7.90
N TYR A 45 -1.28 26.72 -8.54
CA TYR A 45 -0.07 26.58 -9.36
C TYR A 45 -0.33 26.37 -10.83
N LEU A 46 -1.54 25.96 -11.23
CA LEU A 46 -1.83 25.46 -12.58
C LEU A 46 -3.06 26.13 -13.21
N SER A 47 -3.39 27.36 -12.78
CA SER A 47 -4.54 28.12 -13.30
C SER A 47 -4.53 28.31 -14.82
N ASN A 48 -3.34 28.33 -15.43
CA ASN A 48 -3.16 28.53 -16.89
C ASN A 48 -2.93 27.20 -17.64
N VAL A 49 -3.11 26.04 -16.99
CA VAL A 49 -2.92 24.72 -17.60
C VAL A 49 -4.27 24.14 -18.00
N ASN A 50 -4.38 23.71 -19.26
CA ASN A 50 -5.55 22.96 -19.73
C ASN A 50 -5.43 21.50 -19.33
N PHE A 51 -6.43 21.00 -18.60
CA PHE A 51 -6.53 19.63 -18.16
C PHE A 51 -7.37 18.81 -19.14
N VAL A 52 -6.90 17.59 -19.43
CA VAL A 52 -7.60 16.64 -20.32
C VAL A 52 -8.37 15.62 -19.52
N SER A 53 -7.79 15.16 -18.41
CA SER A 53 -8.40 14.17 -17.52
C SER A 53 -9.07 14.80 -16.30
N SER A 54 -9.85 14.01 -15.59
CA SER A 54 -10.44 14.38 -14.30
C SER A 54 -9.68 13.78 -13.11
N THR A 55 -8.42 13.34 -13.33
CA THR A 55 -7.62 12.67 -12.30
C THR A 55 -6.76 13.64 -11.50
N ASP A 56 -6.57 13.35 -10.23
CA ASP A 56 -5.56 13.99 -9.37
C ASP A 56 -4.15 13.76 -9.91
N THR A 57 -3.93 12.67 -10.61
CA THR A 57 -2.64 12.29 -11.22
C THR A 57 -2.20 13.28 -12.30
N GLU A 58 -3.12 13.81 -13.10
CA GLU A 58 -2.78 14.84 -14.10
C GLU A 58 -2.36 16.15 -13.41
N VAL A 59 -2.94 16.47 -12.26
CA VAL A 59 -2.50 17.61 -11.45
C VAL A 59 -1.08 17.41 -10.96
N ILE A 60 -0.73 16.21 -10.47
CA ILE A 60 0.62 15.91 -9.99
C ILE A 60 1.67 16.06 -11.11
N VAL A 61 1.42 15.46 -12.28
CA VAL A 61 2.41 15.49 -13.37
C VAL A 61 2.58 16.88 -13.94
N ASN A 62 1.53 17.69 -13.99
CA ASN A 62 1.59 19.08 -14.43
C ASN A 62 2.28 19.97 -13.39
N LEU A 63 2.06 19.74 -12.10
CA LEU A 63 2.78 20.44 -11.03
C LEU A 63 4.27 20.12 -11.05
N LEU A 64 4.64 18.85 -11.27
CA LEU A 64 6.04 18.48 -11.45
C LEU A 64 6.68 19.21 -12.64
N ALA A 65 5.97 19.28 -13.78
CA ALA A 65 6.44 19.99 -14.96
C ALA A 65 6.68 21.47 -14.66
N LYS A 66 5.76 22.11 -13.93
CA LYS A 66 5.88 23.52 -13.54
C LYS A 66 7.08 23.75 -12.60
N LEU A 67 7.25 22.89 -11.59
CA LEU A 67 8.39 22.98 -10.67
C LEU A 67 9.74 22.77 -11.37
N ALA A 68 9.78 21.94 -12.40
CA ALA A 68 10.98 21.61 -13.16
C ALA A 68 11.38 22.67 -14.19
N GLU A 69 10.61 23.76 -14.37
CA GLU A 69 10.99 24.92 -15.17
C GLU A 69 12.14 25.71 -14.52
N GLU A 70 12.14 25.79 -13.18
CA GLU A 70 13.08 26.61 -12.41
C GLU A 70 14.05 25.79 -11.53
N ASN A 71 13.87 24.49 -11.44
CA ASN A 71 14.62 23.64 -10.51
C ASN A 71 15.16 22.39 -11.19
N SER A 72 16.23 21.82 -10.64
CA SER A 72 16.62 20.46 -11.01
C SER A 72 15.51 19.46 -10.68
N LEU A 73 15.46 18.32 -11.37
CA LEU A 73 14.40 17.34 -11.16
C LEU A 73 14.35 16.81 -9.72
N LEU A 74 15.50 16.58 -9.08
CA LEU A 74 15.53 16.16 -7.68
C LEU A 74 14.99 17.24 -6.72
N GLN A 75 15.29 18.51 -6.99
CA GLN A 75 14.71 19.62 -6.22
C GLN A 75 13.20 19.73 -6.45
N SER A 76 12.74 19.53 -7.69
CA SER A 76 11.32 19.52 -8.05
C SER A 76 10.58 18.38 -7.36
N LEU A 77 11.15 17.18 -7.30
CA LEU A 77 10.60 16.05 -6.57
C LEU A 77 10.51 16.33 -5.06
N ASN A 78 11.53 16.95 -4.48
CA ASN A 78 11.49 17.35 -3.06
C ASN A 78 10.40 18.39 -2.78
N LYS A 79 10.29 19.42 -3.63
CA LYS A 79 9.21 20.42 -3.52
C LYS A 79 7.84 19.77 -3.68
N LEU A 80 7.66 18.91 -4.67
CA LEU A 80 6.44 18.14 -4.89
C LEU A 80 6.07 17.30 -3.65
N ASN A 81 7.05 16.58 -3.07
CA ASN A 81 6.88 15.78 -1.87
C ASN A 81 6.34 16.58 -0.67
N ASN A 82 6.76 17.83 -0.54
CA ASN A 82 6.33 18.72 0.54
C ASN A 82 4.96 19.36 0.28
N LEU A 83 4.57 19.52 -0.98
CA LEU A 83 3.28 20.10 -1.38
C LEU A 83 2.14 19.09 -1.34
N LEU A 84 2.41 17.81 -1.67
CA LEU A 84 1.39 16.78 -1.73
C LEU A 84 0.91 16.35 -0.35
N LYS A 85 -0.42 16.34 -0.15
CA LYS A 85 -1.11 15.75 1.00
C LYS A 85 -1.87 14.50 0.54
N GLY A 86 -1.91 13.47 1.40
CA GLY A 86 -2.54 12.20 1.10
C GLY A 86 -1.55 11.04 0.89
N SER A 87 -2.04 9.95 0.33
CA SER A 87 -1.28 8.72 0.08
C SER A 87 -0.87 8.63 -1.39
N TYR A 88 0.39 8.32 -1.66
CA TYR A 88 0.87 8.18 -3.04
C TYR A 88 2.12 7.30 -3.17
N ALA A 89 2.18 6.59 -4.28
CA ALA A 89 3.38 6.00 -4.85
C ALA A 89 3.43 6.39 -6.32
N LEU A 90 4.44 7.17 -6.68
CA LEU A 90 4.62 7.74 -8.01
C LEU A 90 5.83 7.09 -8.69
N VAL A 91 5.70 6.74 -9.95
CA VAL A 91 6.83 6.38 -10.81
C VAL A 91 6.78 7.24 -12.06
N ILE A 92 7.91 7.86 -12.41
CA ILE A 92 8.00 8.97 -13.35
C ILE A 92 9.11 8.71 -14.37
N ILE A 93 8.81 8.99 -15.62
CA ILE A 93 9.78 9.07 -16.73
C ILE A 93 9.93 10.53 -17.13
N ASP A 94 11.18 10.98 -17.34
CA ASP A 94 11.53 12.25 -17.94
C ASP A 94 12.10 12.01 -19.34
N VAL A 95 11.53 12.61 -20.38
CA VAL A 95 12.05 12.46 -21.77
C VAL A 95 13.43 13.07 -21.96
N LEU A 96 13.84 13.99 -21.08
CA LEU A 96 15.16 14.61 -21.09
C LEU A 96 16.23 13.77 -20.38
N ASP A 97 15.80 12.77 -19.60
CA ASP A 97 16.68 11.87 -18.87
C ASP A 97 16.21 10.41 -19.04
N LYS A 98 16.68 9.78 -20.11
CA LYS A 98 16.28 8.42 -20.51
C LYS A 98 16.92 7.31 -19.69
N GLU A 99 17.94 7.63 -18.90
CA GLU A 99 18.69 6.66 -18.11
C GLU A 99 18.06 6.40 -16.73
N ASN A 100 17.31 7.37 -16.21
CA ASN A 100 16.77 7.30 -14.86
C ASN A 100 15.25 7.08 -14.84
N LEU A 101 14.81 6.25 -13.92
CA LEU A 101 13.41 6.09 -13.54
C LEU A 101 13.24 6.68 -12.14
N TYR A 102 12.42 7.72 -12.05
CA TYR A 102 12.22 8.48 -10.83
C TYR A 102 11.04 7.96 -10.03
N PHE A 103 11.09 8.14 -8.70
CA PHE A 103 10.01 7.74 -7.81
C PHE A 103 9.85 8.70 -6.63
N LEU A 104 8.65 8.66 -6.05
CA LEU A 104 8.26 9.42 -4.87
C LEU A 104 7.17 8.66 -4.13
N LYS A 105 7.26 8.56 -2.78
CA LYS A 105 6.36 7.72 -2.02
C LYS A 105 5.93 8.33 -0.69
N ASN A 106 4.65 8.20 -0.36
CA ASN A 106 4.09 8.47 0.97
C ASN A 106 2.92 7.51 1.24
N GLN A 107 2.97 6.76 2.33
CA GLN A 107 1.98 5.78 2.81
C GLN A 107 1.76 4.59 1.87
N THR A 108 1.42 4.79 0.58
CA THR A 108 1.17 3.73 -0.39
C THR A 108 2.44 2.88 -0.63
N PRO A 109 2.36 1.54 -0.69
CA PRO A 109 3.51 0.66 -0.89
C PRO A 109 4.29 0.96 -2.17
N LEU A 110 5.62 0.91 -2.07
CA LEU A 110 6.54 0.97 -3.20
C LEU A 110 7.83 0.24 -2.86
N VAL A 111 8.25 -0.66 -3.72
CA VAL A 111 9.45 -1.49 -3.55
C VAL A 111 10.33 -1.44 -4.79
N ILE A 112 11.64 -1.53 -4.58
CA ILE A 112 12.63 -1.67 -5.64
C ILE A 112 13.21 -3.08 -5.55
N GLY A 113 13.15 -3.84 -6.65
CA GLY A 113 13.82 -5.13 -6.79
C GLY A 113 14.95 -5.03 -7.80
N HIS A 114 16.06 -5.70 -7.55
CA HIS A 114 17.18 -5.67 -8.48
C HIS A 114 17.99 -6.98 -8.50
N ASN A 115 18.66 -7.19 -9.59
CA ASN A 115 19.76 -8.14 -9.74
C ASN A 115 20.90 -7.45 -10.52
N THR A 116 21.88 -8.19 -10.98
CA THR A 116 23.05 -7.66 -11.72
C THR A 116 22.70 -7.00 -13.06
N ASN A 117 21.55 -7.35 -13.66
CA ASN A 117 21.19 -6.95 -15.03
C ASN A 117 19.92 -6.11 -15.11
N GLU A 118 19.05 -6.17 -14.10
CA GLU A 118 17.70 -5.63 -14.16
C GLU A 118 17.34 -4.91 -12.85
N MET A 119 16.60 -3.82 -12.97
CA MET A 119 15.97 -3.13 -11.85
C MET A 119 14.49 -2.91 -12.11
N PHE A 120 13.70 -3.05 -11.06
CA PHE A 120 12.25 -2.90 -11.09
C PHE A 120 11.80 -1.99 -9.97
N ILE A 121 10.77 -1.20 -10.25
CA ILE A 121 9.97 -0.51 -9.22
C ILE A 121 8.54 -1.01 -9.35
N ALA A 122 7.95 -1.43 -8.23
CA ALA A 122 6.57 -1.90 -8.21
C ALA A 122 5.89 -1.58 -6.88
N SER A 123 4.58 -1.66 -6.84
CA SER A 123 3.82 -1.58 -5.59
C SER A 123 3.99 -2.84 -4.72
N ASP A 124 4.31 -3.99 -5.34
CA ASP A 124 4.48 -5.27 -4.67
C ASP A 124 5.63 -6.07 -5.33
N TYR A 125 6.39 -6.81 -4.51
CA TYR A 125 7.46 -7.69 -4.98
C TYR A 125 6.97 -8.85 -5.86
N LEU A 126 5.70 -9.21 -5.80
CA LEU A 126 5.09 -10.22 -6.66
C LEU A 126 5.12 -9.85 -8.15
N ALA A 127 5.23 -8.53 -8.45
CA ALA A 127 5.41 -8.05 -9.81
C ALA A 127 6.82 -8.33 -10.38
N PHE A 128 7.79 -8.70 -9.53
CA PHE A 128 9.13 -8.98 -9.97
C PHE A 128 9.26 -10.37 -10.60
N ASN A 129 10.18 -10.51 -11.53
CA ASN A 129 10.49 -11.83 -12.05
C ASN A 129 11.18 -12.73 -10.99
N LYS A 130 11.12 -14.05 -11.20
CA LYS A 130 11.68 -15.05 -10.24
C LYS A 130 13.20 -14.93 -10.02
N LYS A 131 13.93 -14.14 -10.81
CA LYS A 131 15.37 -13.92 -10.67
C LYS A 131 15.71 -12.85 -9.63
N ILE A 132 14.72 -12.02 -9.24
CA ILE A 132 14.88 -11.01 -8.19
C ILE A 132 14.73 -11.69 -6.82
N LYS A 133 15.77 -11.62 -6.00
CA LYS A 133 15.82 -12.27 -4.67
C LYS A 133 15.89 -11.28 -3.52
N LYS A 134 16.08 -10.01 -3.82
CA LYS A 134 16.21 -8.92 -2.85
C LYS A 134 15.34 -7.75 -3.23
N GLN A 135 14.84 -7.07 -2.23
CA GLN A 135 14.05 -5.86 -2.39
C GLN A 135 14.53 -4.77 -1.43
N ILE A 136 14.22 -3.54 -1.79
CA ILE A 136 14.36 -2.34 -0.96
C ILE A 136 12.97 -1.76 -0.78
N ILE A 137 12.50 -1.67 0.46
CA ILE A 137 11.21 -1.06 0.79
C ILE A 137 11.42 0.45 0.91
N ILE A 138 10.71 1.21 0.08
CA ILE A 138 10.74 2.68 0.14
C ILE A 138 9.85 3.15 1.29
N LYS A 139 10.39 4.02 2.16
CA LYS A 139 9.68 4.57 3.32
C LYS A 139 8.92 5.85 2.96
N ASP A 140 8.04 6.27 3.88
CA ASP A 140 7.25 7.48 3.68
C ASP A 140 8.15 8.71 3.52
N LYS A 141 7.71 9.59 2.60
CA LYS A 141 8.42 10.82 2.24
C LYS A 141 9.83 10.61 1.69
N GLN A 142 10.13 9.42 1.18
CA GLN A 142 11.32 9.16 0.40
C GLN A 142 11.05 9.34 -1.09
N TYR A 143 12.08 9.80 -1.80
CA TYR A 143 12.08 9.98 -3.25
C TYR A 143 13.46 9.70 -3.82
N GLY A 144 13.56 9.57 -5.12
CA GLY A 144 14.84 9.32 -5.77
C GLY A 144 14.71 8.82 -7.19
N PHE A 145 15.74 8.10 -7.61
CA PHE A 145 15.78 7.49 -8.93
C PHE A 145 16.58 6.19 -8.91
N ILE A 146 16.28 5.34 -9.86
CA ILE A 146 17.07 4.16 -10.19
C ILE A 146 17.51 4.23 -11.65
N ASN A 147 18.66 3.67 -11.92
CA ASN A 147 19.14 3.39 -13.28
C ASN A 147 19.86 2.05 -13.30
N LYS A 148 20.36 1.62 -14.45
CA LYS A 148 21.00 0.32 -14.62
C LYS A 148 22.06 -0.02 -13.54
N ASN A 149 22.75 0.99 -12.98
CA ASN A 149 23.90 0.79 -12.11
C ASN A 149 23.67 1.27 -10.66
N ASN A 150 22.71 2.16 -10.42
CA ASN A 150 22.61 2.89 -9.17
C ASN A 150 21.17 3.00 -8.67
N ILE A 151 21.03 2.96 -7.34
CA ILE A 151 19.81 3.29 -6.62
C ILE A 151 20.15 4.50 -5.73
N ASN A 152 19.46 5.62 -5.92
CA ASN A 152 19.65 6.83 -5.15
C ASN A 152 18.35 7.20 -4.45
N ILE A 153 18.37 7.21 -3.13
CA ILE A 153 17.21 7.50 -2.29
C ILE A 153 17.52 8.72 -1.43
N TYR A 154 16.56 9.63 -1.35
CA TYR A 154 16.64 10.86 -0.58
C TYR A 154 15.48 10.93 0.41
N ASN A 155 15.71 11.56 1.55
CA ASN A 155 14.67 11.84 2.54
C ASN A 155 13.98 13.19 2.23
N LYS A 156 12.93 13.51 2.99
CA LYS A 156 12.17 14.77 2.85
C LYS A 156 13.00 16.05 2.97
N ASN A 157 14.18 15.97 3.59
CA ASN A 157 15.09 17.11 3.76
C ASN A 157 16.08 17.26 2.59
N GLY A 158 16.01 16.39 1.59
CA GLY A 158 16.92 16.41 0.45
C GLY A 158 18.25 15.68 0.66
N ASN A 159 18.45 15.05 1.81
CA ASN A 159 19.67 14.31 2.11
C ASN A 159 19.61 12.91 1.52
N LYS A 160 20.66 12.50 0.81
CA LYS A 160 20.84 11.12 0.35
C LYS A 160 20.96 10.19 1.55
N ILE A 161 20.26 9.07 1.51
CA ILE A 161 20.22 8.09 2.59
C ILE A 161 20.68 6.71 2.13
N ASN A 162 21.22 5.93 3.06
CA ASN A 162 21.51 4.54 2.84
C ASN A 162 20.22 3.73 2.92
N TYR A 163 20.13 2.67 2.12
CA TYR A 163 19.00 1.75 2.12
C TYR A 163 19.43 0.37 2.62
N LYS A 164 18.46 -0.38 3.10
CA LYS A 164 18.65 -1.78 3.52
C LYS A 164 17.96 -2.68 2.51
N GLU A 165 18.69 -3.70 2.07
CA GLU A 165 18.13 -4.77 1.26
C GLU A 165 17.52 -5.85 2.15
N GLU A 166 16.34 -6.32 1.78
CA GLU A 166 15.64 -7.43 2.41
C GLU A 166 15.52 -8.58 1.43
N LYS A 167 15.64 -9.81 1.94
CA LYS A 167 15.39 -10.99 1.10
C LYS A 167 13.91 -11.12 0.80
N ILE A 168 13.58 -11.36 -0.45
CA ILE A 168 12.23 -11.72 -0.84
C ILE A 168 12.05 -13.20 -0.47
N ILE A 169 11.17 -13.46 0.50
CA ILE A 169 10.73 -14.81 0.84
C ILE A 169 9.58 -15.13 -0.12
N ILE A 170 9.91 -15.70 -1.25
CA ILE A 170 8.89 -16.26 -2.13
C ILE A 170 8.47 -17.58 -1.47
N GLU A 171 7.49 -17.55 -0.61
CA GLU A 171 6.70 -18.74 -0.36
C GLU A 171 6.24 -19.23 -1.72
N ASN A 172 6.34 -20.54 -1.99
CA ASN A 172 5.94 -21.13 -3.26
C ASN A 172 4.42 -20.94 -3.46
N ILE A 173 4.01 -19.70 -3.68
CA ILE A 173 2.67 -19.40 -4.17
C ILE A 173 2.65 -20.01 -5.56
N LYS A 174 2.08 -21.21 -5.66
CA LYS A 174 1.74 -21.82 -6.94
C LYS A 174 0.69 -20.94 -7.61
N LEU A 175 1.16 -19.90 -8.30
CA LEU A 175 0.32 -19.04 -9.17
C LEU A 175 -0.19 -19.78 -10.42
N SER A 176 -0.08 -21.13 -10.43
CA SER A 176 -0.62 -21.91 -11.52
C SER A 176 -2.14 -21.95 -11.39
N ASN A 177 -2.84 -21.41 -12.34
CA ASN A 177 -4.31 -21.46 -12.42
C ASN A 177 -4.86 -22.88 -12.62
N ASN A 178 -4.00 -23.91 -12.71
CA ASN A 178 -4.31 -25.34 -12.78
C ASN A 178 -5.74 -25.63 -13.29
N ASN A 179 -6.01 -25.40 -14.57
CA ASN A 179 -7.30 -25.65 -15.24
C ASN A 179 -8.46 -24.67 -14.95
N TYR A 180 -8.24 -23.61 -14.14
CA TYR A 180 -9.25 -22.56 -13.93
C TYR A 180 -9.00 -21.37 -14.85
N GLN A 181 -10.07 -20.79 -15.39
CA GLN A 181 -9.98 -19.64 -16.28
C GLN A 181 -9.64 -18.35 -15.50
N TYR A 182 -10.10 -18.24 -14.27
CA TYR A 182 -9.93 -17.06 -13.42
C TYR A 182 -9.31 -17.43 -12.05
N HIS A 183 -8.50 -16.52 -11.49
CA HIS A 183 -7.91 -16.70 -10.16
C HIS A 183 -8.98 -16.84 -9.07
N MET A 184 -10.02 -16.00 -9.10
CA MET A 184 -11.12 -16.05 -8.13
C MET A 184 -11.85 -17.40 -8.16
N GLU A 185 -12.07 -17.96 -9.35
CA GLU A 185 -12.67 -19.29 -9.49
C GLU A 185 -11.82 -20.36 -8.78
N LYS A 186 -10.50 -20.33 -9.01
CA LYS A 186 -9.56 -21.23 -8.33
C LYS A 186 -9.63 -21.04 -6.81
N GLU A 187 -9.61 -19.81 -6.31
CA GLU A 187 -9.68 -19.52 -4.87
C GLU A 187 -10.94 -20.11 -4.23
N ILE A 188 -12.10 -20.00 -4.91
CA ILE A 188 -13.37 -20.60 -4.42
C ILE A 188 -13.23 -22.12 -4.28
N TYR A 189 -12.65 -22.78 -5.30
CA TYR A 189 -12.48 -24.24 -5.25
C TYR A 189 -11.36 -24.71 -4.32
N ASP A 190 -10.40 -23.83 -3.96
CA ASP A 190 -9.34 -24.13 -3.00
C ASP A 190 -9.82 -24.00 -1.53
N GLU A 191 -10.94 -23.29 -1.25
CA GLU A 191 -11.43 -23.06 0.11
C GLU A 191 -11.55 -24.31 0.97
N PRO A 192 -12.12 -25.45 0.51
CA PRO A 192 -12.23 -26.65 1.33
C PRO A 192 -10.87 -27.18 1.76
N LEU A 193 -9.88 -27.16 0.85
CA LEU A 193 -8.50 -27.63 1.14
C LEU A 193 -7.82 -26.72 2.15
N LEU A 194 -8.00 -25.40 2.02
CA LEU A 194 -7.44 -24.40 2.93
C LEU A 194 -8.06 -24.53 4.34
N ILE A 195 -9.36 -24.81 4.44
CA ILE A 195 -10.02 -25.08 5.74
C ILE A 195 -9.42 -26.30 6.41
N ASP A 196 -9.22 -27.40 5.67
CA ASP A 196 -8.59 -28.60 6.20
C ASP A 196 -7.15 -28.33 6.65
N GLU A 197 -6.36 -27.56 5.89
CA GLU A 197 -5.01 -27.15 6.29
C GLU A 197 -5.00 -26.32 7.58
N ILE A 198 -5.92 -25.36 7.71
CA ILE A 198 -6.08 -24.53 8.91
C ILE A 198 -6.45 -25.39 10.11
N ILE A 199 -7.42 -26.30 9.97
CA ILE A 199 -7.82 -27.23 11.03
C ILE A 199 -6.63 -28.07 11.46
N ASN A 200 -5.89 -28.68 10.51
CA ASN A 200 -4.73 -29.51 10.78
C ASN A 200 -3.56 -28.72 11.40
N HIS A 201 -3.44 -27.42 11.11
CA HIS A 201 -2.44 -26.56 11.73
C HIS A 201 -2.73 -26.26 13.19
N TYR A 202 -3.99 -25.87 13.48
CA TYR A 202 -4.39 -25.44 14.82
C TYR A 202 -4.94 -26.54 15.71
N TYR A 203 -5.30 -27.71 15.16
CA TYR A 203 -5.85 -28.82 15.92
C TYR A 203 -4.99 -30.09 15.68
N LYS A 204 -4.18 -30.44 16.66
CA LYS A 204 -3.27 -31.60 16.60
C LYS A 204 -3.53 -32.52 17.81
N ASN A 205 -3.61 -33.81 17.55
CA ASN A 205 -3.80 -34.82 18.61
C ASN A 205 -5.00 -34.52 19.54
N ASN A 206 -6.12 -34.09 18.96
CA ASN A 206 -7.33 -33.70 19.69
C ASN A 206 -7.12 -32.52 20.66
N LYS A 207 -6.10 -31.66 20.40
CA LYS A 207 -5.81 -30.46 21.20
C LYS A 207 -5.54 -29.25 20.31
N LEU A 208 -6.04 -28.11 20.79
CA LEU A 208 -5.74 -26.82 20.15
C LEU A 208 -4.26 -26.47 20.31
N ASN A 209 -3.59 -26.26 19.16
CA ASN A 209 -2.19 -25.88 19.09
C ASN A 209 -2.07 -24.33 18.97
N ILE A 210 -2.53 -23.62 19.99
CA ILE A 210 -2.43 -22.16 20.07
C ILE A 210 -1.37 -21.80 21.11
N LYS A 211 -0.52 -20.83 20.78
CA LYS A 211 0.53 -20.35 21.70
C LYS A 211 -0.10 -19.87 23.03
N LYS A 212 0.32 -20.43 24.15
CA LYS A 212 -0.16 -20.06 25.51
C LYS A 212 -0.19 -18.55 25.75
N ARG A 213 0.79 -17.82 25.16
CA ARG A 213 0.84 -16.35 25.23
C ARG A 213 -0.42 -15.67 24.68
N ILE A 214 -0.99 -16.18 23.59
CA ILE A 214 -2.20 -15.62 22.97
C ILE A 214 -3.40 -15.89 23.89
N ILE A 215 -3.54 -17.12 24.37
CA ILE A 215 -4.62 -17.52 25.30
C ILE A 215 -4.58 -16.65 26.56
N ASN A 216 -3.38 -16.45 27.14
CA ASN A 216 -3.21 -15.62 28.33
C ASN A 216 -3.63 -14.16 28.09
N LYS A 217 -3.27 -13.58 26.94
CA LYS A 217 -3.70 -12.22 26.58
C LYS A 217 -5.21 -12.10 26.46
N ILE A 218 -5.87 -13.06 25.80
CA ILE A 218 -7.32 -13.11 25.68
C ILE A 218 -7.97 -13.21 27.09
N ASN A 219 -7.46 -14.07 27.95
CA ASN A 219 -8.01 -14.28 29.30
C ASN A 219 -7.83 -13.04 30.20
N GLN A 220 -6.70 -12.34 30.10
CA GLN A 220 -6.38 -11.16 30.91
C GLN A 220 -7.09 -9.88 30.46
N ALA A 221 -7.54 -9.82 29.21
CA ALA A 221 -8.25 -8.67 28.69
C ALA A 221 -9.60 -8.49 29.37
N ASP A 222 -9.97 -7.27 29.69
CA ASP A 222 -11.31 -6.90 30.18
C ASP A 222 -12.28 -6.64 29.01
N LYS A 223 -11.76 -6.16 27.87
CA LYS A 223 -12.52 -5.97 26.64
C LYS A 223 -11.64 -6.23 25.41
N ILE A 224 -12.24 -6.79 24.38
CA ILE A 224 -11.57 -7.05 23.09
C ILE A 224 -12.08 -6.04 22.06
N TYR A 225 -11.17 -5.44 21.31
CA TYR A 225 -11.46 -4.56 20.18
C TYR A 225 -10.98 -5.24 18.90
N ILE A 226 -11.89 -5.53 17.97
CA ILE A 226 -11.56 -6.12 16.68
C ILE A 226 -11.65 -5.02 15.62
N ILE A 227 -10.56 -4.75 14.95
CA ILE A 227 -10.43 -3.63 14.00
C ILE A 227 -10.09 -4.17 12.62
N ALA A 228 -10.91 -3.84 11.62
CA ALA A 228 -10.78 -4.36 10.27
C ALA A 228 -11.52 -3.50 9.25
N CYS A 229 -11.35 -3.81 7.96
CA CYS A 229 -12.09 -3.23 6.84
C CYS A 229 -12.71 -4.33 5.96
N GLY A 230 -13.76 -3.99 5.21
CA GLY A 230 -14.38 -4.87 4.21
C GLY A 230 -14.86 -6.21 4.78
N SER A 231 -14.60 -7.31 4.07
CA SER A 231 -15.00 -8.65 4.50
C SER A 231 -14.32 -9.09 5.80
N SER A 232 -13.10 -8.61 6.10
CA SER A 232 -12.43 -8.84 7.37
C SER A 232 -13.18 -8.22 8.56
N TYR A 233 -13.88 -7.10 8.37
CA TYR A 233 -14.74 -6.50 9.39
C TYR A 233 -15.93 -7.43 9.71
N TYR A 234 -16.55 -8.04 8.70
CA TYR A 234 -17.64 -9.00 8.91
C TYR A 234 -17.14 -10.29 9.60
N SER A 235 -15.92 -10.75 9.28
CA SER A 235 -15.29 -11.85 10.05
C SER A 235 -15.08 -11.47 11.51
N GLY A 236 -14.75 -10.20 11.78
CA GLY A 236 -14.66 -9.65 13.13
C GLY A 236 -16.00 -9.71 13.89
N ASN A 237 -17.12 -9.41 13.22
CA ASN A 237 -18.46 -9.51 13.82
C ASN A 237 -18.81 -10.97 14.19
N LEU A 238 -18.43 -11.93 13.36
CA LEU A 238 -18.57 -13.34 13.72
C LEU A 238 -17.69 -13.70 14.93
N GLY A 239 -16.46 -13.21 14.96
CA GLY A 239 -15.54 -13.36 16.09
C GLY A 239 -16.12 -12.77 17.39
N LYS A 240 -16.78 -11.60 17.33
CA LYS A 240 -17.50 -11.01 18.46
C LYS A 240 -18.50 -11.99 19.05
N TYR A 241 -19.36 -12.56 18.19
CA TYR A 241 -20.36 -13.54 18.63
C TYR A 241 -19.73 -14.70 19.42
N TYR A 242 -18.62 -15.27 18.92
CA TYR A 242 -17.95 -16.37 19.60
C TYR A 242 -17.31 -15.96 20.94
N PHE A 243 -16.63 -14.82 20.99
CA PHE A 243 -16.00 -14.34 22.23
C PHE A 243 -17.04 -14.00 23.30
N GLU A 244 -18.14 -13.34 22.95
CA GLU A 244 -19.20 -12.98 23.89
C GLU A 244 -19.95 -14.20 24.34
N HIS A 245 -20.32 -15.12 23.44
CA HIS A 245 -21.13 -16.30 23.79
C HIS A 245 -20.35 -17.37 24.56
N PHE A 246 -19.11 -17.70 24.12
CA PHE A 246 -18.37 -18.81 24.73
C PHE A 246 -17.34 -18.38 25.77
N LYS A 247 -16.95 -17.12 25.82
CA LYS A 247 -15.93 -16.64 26.76
C LYS A 247 -16.42 -15.54 27.70
N ASN A 248 -17.64 -15.08 27.55
CA ASN A 248 -18.20 -13.98 28.33
C ASN A 248 -17.29 -12.71 28.28
N LYS A 249 -16.64 -12.46 27.14
CA LYS A 249 -15.72 -11.34 26.92
C LYS A 249 -16.43 -10.27 26.12
N PRO A 250 -16.58 -9.04 26.65
CA PRO A 250 -17.13 -7.93 25.88
C PRO A 250 -16.25 -7.66 24.64
N VAL A 251 -16.89 -7.55 23.48
CA VAL A 251 -16.19 -7.30 22.22
C VAL A 251 -16.81 -6.13 21.49
N GLU A 252 -15.97 -5.23 21.01
CA GLU A 252 -16.34 -4.17 20.10
C GLU A 252 -15.67 -4.38 18.74
N VAL A 253 -16.45 -4.35 17.67
CA VAL A 253 -15.92 -4.47 16.31
C VAL A 253 -16.01 -3.10 15.67
N ILE A 254 -14.86 -2.62 15.18
CA ILE A 254 -14.69 -1.26 14.71
C ILE A 254 -14.23 -1.30 13.27
N LEU A 255 -14.89 -0.50 12.41
CA LEU A 255 -14.42 -0.28 11.05
C LEU A 255 -13.17 0.62 11.12
N ALA A 256 -12.04 0.15 10.55
CA ALA A 256 -10.77 0.85 10.70
C ALA A 256 -10.79 2.27 10.12
N SER A 257 -11.54 2.53 9.05
CA SER A 257 -11.73 3.87 8.48
C SER A 257 -12.41 4.83 9.47
N GLU A 258 -13.37 4.34 10.25
CA GLU A 258 -14.08 5.15 11.25
C GLU A 258 -13.22 5.37 12.50
N ALA A 259 -12.47 4.34 12.92
CA ALA A 259 -11.58 4.41 14.07
C ALA A 259 -10.52 5.52 14.00
N LEU A 260 -10.21 6.02 12.81
CA LEU A 260 -9.27 7.13 12.63
C LEU A 260 -9.87 8.48 13.08
N TYR A 261 -11.18 8.59 13.09
CA TYR A 261 -11.90 9.83 13.41
C TYR A 261 -12.61 9.77 14.76
N ASP A 262 -13.13 8.59 15.10
CA ASP A 262 -13.88 8.36 16.35
C ASP A 262 -13.39 7.07 17.02
N PHE A 263 -12.26 7.18 17.73
CA PHE A 263 -11.70 6.06 18.45
C PHE A 263 -12.43 5.87 19.78
N PRO A 264 -12.95 4.65 20.09
CA PRO A 264 -13.74 4.44 21.29
C PRO A 264 -12.93 4.61 22.57
N LEU A 265 -13.64 4.86 23.67
CA LEU A 265 -13.04 4.84 25.00
C LEU A 265 -12.46 3.45 25.29
N VAL A 266 -11.16 3.41 25.55
CA VAL A 266 -10.41 2.18 25.74
C VAL A 266 -10.56 1.70 27.20
N SER A 267 -10.83 0.42 27.38
CA SER A 267 -10.89 -0.22 28.70
C SER A 267 -9.51 -0.26 29.38
N LYS A 268 -9.48 -0.63 30.68
CA LYS A 268 -8.22 -0.64 31.47
C LYS A 268 -7.19 -1.68 30.99
N LYS A 269 -7.68 -2.82 30.46
CA LYS A 269 -6.84 -3.92 29.95
C LYS A 269 -7.34 -4.36 28.58
N PRO A 270 -7.19 -3.52 27.56
CA PRO A 270 -7.71 -3.81 26.22
C PRO A 270 -6.87 -4.88 25.53
N LEU A 271 -7.52 -5.67 24.68
CA LEU A 271 -6.86 -6.48 23.66
C LEU A 271 -7.32 -6.03 22.29
N PHE A 272 -6.39 -5.51 21.49
CA PHE A 272 -6.65 -5.18 20.10
C PHE A 272 -6.32 -6.36 19.19
N ILE A 273 -7.27 -6.73 18.33
CA ILE A 273 -7.13 -7.73 17.28
C ILE A 273 -7.35 -7.03 15.95
N PHE A 274 -6.33 -7.00 15.11
CA PHE A 274 -6.38 -6.42 13.77
C PHE A 274 -6.51 -7.54 12.74
N ILE A 275 -7.50 -7.45 11.85
CA ILE A 275 -7.71 -8.44 10.79
C ILE A 275 -7.43 -7.78 9.44
N SER A 276 -6.45 -8.31 8.70
CA SER A 276 -6.12 -7.88 7.35
C SER A 276 -5.59 -9.08 6.57
N GLN A 277 -6.14 -9.33 5.37
CA GLN A 277 -5.68 -10.40 4.50
C GLN A 277 -4.31 -10.06 3.89
N SER A 278 -4.13 -8.86 3.36
CA SER A 278 -2.87 -8.42 2.74
C SER A 278 -1.82 -7.99 3.78
N GLY A 279 -2.23 -7.63 4.99
CA GLY A 279 -1.38 -6.95 5.96
C GLY A 279 -1.06 -5.48 5.60
N GLU A 280 -1.58 -4.98 4.49
CA GLU A 280 -1.26 -3.66 3.90
C GLU A 280 -2.47 -2.71 3.85
N THR A 281 -3.60 -3.09 4.43
CA THR A 281 -4.80 -2.23 4.51
C THR A 281 -4.45 -0.96 5.27
N LEU A 282 -4.42 0.17 4.56
CA LEU A 282 -3.89 1.45 5.05
C LEU A 282 -4.58 1.91 6.33
N ASP A 283 -5.92 1.86 6.37
CA ASP A 283 -6.69 2.27 7.55
C ASP A 283 -6.34 1.42 8.76
N VAL A 284 -6.21 0.10 8.58
CA VAL A 284 -5.81 -0.83 9.66
C VAL A 284 -4.40 -0.49 10.15
N ILE A 285 -3.44 -0.24 9.25
CA ILE A 285 -2.07 0.14 9.60
C ILE A 285 -2.05 1.46 10.38
N ASN A 286 -2.85 2.44 9.97
CA ASN A 286 -2.92 3.74 10.65
C ASN A 286 -3.50 3.60 12.06
N VAL A 287 -4.56 2.79 12.24
CA VAL A 287 -5.10 2.52 13.59
C VAL A 287 -4.11 1.76 14.47
N ILE A 288 -3.32 0.81 13.91
CA ILE A 288 -2.23 0.16 14.66
C ILE A 288 -1.23 1.18 15.20
N LYS A 289 -0.92 2.25 14.41
CA LYS A 289 -0.02 3.33 14.87
C LYS A 289 -0.63 4.13 16.02
N LEU A 290 -1.95 4.35 16.03
CA LEU A 290 -2.65 5.03 17.13
C LEU A 290 -2.69 4.20 18.42
N CYS A 291 -2.71 2.87 18.31
CA CYS A 291 -2.78 1.95 19.45
C CYS A 291 -1.40 1.65 20.09
N LYS A 292 -0.31 2.16 19.54
CA LYS A 292 1.07 2.00 20.06
C LYS A 292 1.47 3.13 20.99
#